data_17ff8170e56dd46494a8550368e6e620
#
_entry.id   17ff8170e56dd46494a8550368e6e620
#
_cell.length_a   1.000
_cell.length_b   1.000
_cell.length_c   1.000
_cell.angle_alpha   90.00
_cell.angle_beta   90.00
_cell.angle_gamma   90.00
#
_symmetry.space_group_name_H-M   'P 1'
#
loop_
_entity.id
_entity.type
_entity.pdbx_description
1 polymer ?
#
loop_
_entity_poly.entity_id
_entity_poly.type
_entity_poly.pdbx_seq_one_letter_code
_entity_poly.pdbx_strand_id
1 'polypeptide(L)'
;MSENGYARTIGKAKPTATDFMEIGSSGLVQYGGKVQEDFLRQLQGRQGIANFREMADNDPVVGAILHAVEMLMRTVDWSVDASDVNDEEAVQYAEFVASCMQDMSQSWDDTLSSILSFLTYGFSVHEIVYKRRLGPEEKTPSKFDDGLIGWKKLPIRGHSTIYDW
;
A
#
# COMPACT_ATOMS: atom_id res chain seq x y z
N MET A 1 -49.65 -45.90 -11.91
CA MET A 1 -48.38 -45.99 -11.17
C MET A 1 -47.76 -44.61 -11.19
N SER A 2 -47.83 -43.94 -10.08
CA SER A 2 -47.47 -42.55 -9.92
C SER A 2 -46.06 -42.47 -9.38
N GLU A 3 -45.16 -41.80 -10.09
CA GLU A 3 -43.86 -41.45 -9.56
C GLU A 3 -43.91 -39.98 -9.10
N ASN A 4 -44.00 -39.82 -7.81
CA ASN A 4 -43.80 -38.53 -7.13
C ASN A 4 -42.32 -38.25 -7.01
N GLY A 5 -41.79 -37.44 -7.93
CA GLY A 5 -40.47 -36.83 -7.82
C GLY A 5 -40.51 -35.65 -6.86
N TYR A 6 -40.08 -35.84 -5.62
CA TYR A 6 -39.80 -34.72 -4.69
C TYR A 6 -38.59 -33.92 -5.14
N ALA A 7 -38.84 -32.87 -5.87
CA ALA A 7 -37.83 -31.84 -6.07
C ALA A 7 -37.60 -31.11 -4.73
N ARG A 8 -36.51 -31.48 -4.06
CA ARG A 8 -36.04 -30.85 -2.84
C ARG A 8 -35.51 -29.47 -3.22
N THR A 9 -36.33 -28.45 -3.05
CA THR A 9 -35.90 -27.07 -3.18
C THR A 9 -34.84 -26.80 -2.09
N ILE A 10 -33.58 -26.78 -2.50
CA ILE A 10 -32.50 -26.33 -1.64
C ILE A 10 -32.73 -24.85 -1.47
N GLY A 11 -33.34 -24.44 -0.38
CA GLY A 11 -33.45 -23.08 0.02
C GLY A 11 -32.01 -22.48 0.11
N LYS A 12 -31.76 -21.45 -0.69
CA LYS A 12 -30.55 -20.64 -0.52
C LYS A 12 -30.55 -20.17 0.93
N ALA A 13 -29.68 -20.77 1.75
CA ALA A 13 -29.38 -20.23 3.06
C ALA A 13 -28.95 -18.76 2.84
N LYS A 14 -29.72 -17.82 3.40
CA LYS A 14 -29.26 -16.46 3.53
C LYS A 14 -27.89 -16.54 4.22
N PRO A 15 -26.85 -15.89 3.70
CA PRO A 15 -25.64 -15.74 4.47
C PRO A 15 -26.06 -15.04 5.76
N THR A 16 -25.95 -15.74 6.86
CA THR A 16 -25.99 -15.12 8.18
C THR A 16 -24.74 -14.23 8.17
N ALA A 17 -24.95 -12.94 7.93
CA ALA A 17 -23.93 -11.98 8.28
C ALA A 17 -23.64 -12.27 9.75
N THR A 18 -22.49 -12.87 10.04
CA THR A 18 -21.87 -12.76 11.34
C THR A 18 -21.61 -11.27 11.46
N ASP A 19 -22.56 -10.56 12.04
CA ASP A 19 -22.31 -9.25 12.59
C ASP A 19 -21.14 -9.44 13.54
N PHE A 20 -19.95 -9.11 13.05
CA PHE A 20 -18.84 -8.80 13.94
C PHE A 20 -19.30 -7.55 14.70
N MET A 21 -20.08 -7.76 15.76
CA MET A 21 -20.32 -6.69 16.71
C MET A 21 -18.95 -6.34 17.28
N GLU A 22 -18.43 -5.20 16.87
CA GLU A 22 -17.32 -4.58 17.58
C GLU A 22 -17.73 -4.43 19.04
N ILE A 23 -17.16 -5.26 19.89
CA ILE A 23 -17.33 -5.17 21.33
C ILE A 23 -16.36 -4.10 21.82
N GLY A 24 -16.73 -2.85 21.65
CA GLY A 24 -15.94 -1.70 22.05
C GLY A 24 -16.15 -0.54 21.08
N SER A 25 -16.11 0.69 21.56
CA SER A 25 -15.95 1.84 20.69
C SER A 25 -14.49 1.96 20.31
N SER A 26 -14.18 2.05 19.02
CA SER A 26 -12.88 2.56 18.58
C SER A 26 -12.73 3.92 19.27
N GLY A 27 -11.60 4.19 19.92
CA GLY A 27 -11.37 5.48 20.59
C GLY A 27 -11.35 6.69 19.64
N LEU A 28 -11.73 6.49 18.37
CA LEU A 28 -11.76 7.48 17.30
C LEU A 28 -13.03 8.32 17.39
N VAL A 29 -12.87 9.60 17.66
CA VAL A 29 -13.98 10.55 17.63
C VAL A 29 -14.28 10.94 16.19
N GLN A 30 -15.43 10.51 15.66
CA GLN A 30 -15.92 10.94 14.35
C GLN A 30 -16.85 12.15 14.50
N TYR A 31 -16.56 13.21 13.79
CA TYR A 31 -17.43 14.39 13.70
C TYR A 31 -17.68 14.74 12.24
N GLY A 32 -18.94 14.72 11.83
CA GLY A 32 -19.32 15.02 10.44
C GLY A 32 -18.72 14.06 9.38
N GLY A 33 -18.51 12.79 9.74
CA GLY A 33 -17.90 11.78 8.86
C GLY A 33 -16.36 11.82 8.78
N LYS A 34 -15.72 12.72 9.53
CA LYS A 34 -14.26 12.83 9.62
C LYS A 34 -13.78 12.24 10.94
N VAL A 35 -12.73 11.47 10.89
CA VAL A 35 -12.04 10.96 12.08
C VAL A 35 -11.16 12.06 12.64
N GLN A 36 -11.42 12.46 13.89
CA GLN A 36 -10.59 13.42 14.63
C GLN A 36 -9.82 12.66 15.69
N GLU A 37 -8.62 12.24 15.37
CA GLU A 37 -7.76 11.47 16.27
C GLU A 37 -6.96 12.37 17.22
N ASP A 38 -6.61 13.57 16.74
CA ASP A 38 -5.74 14.46 17.48
C ASP A 38 -6.51 15.46 18.34
N PHE A 39 -6.21 15.45 19.63
CA PHE A 39 -6.71 16.44 20.58
C PHE A 39 -6.21 17.86 20.28
N LEU A 40 -4.99 17.97 19.71
CA LEU A 40 -4.37 19.24 19.39
C LEU A 40 -4.68 19.63 17.94
N ARG A 41 -5.41 20.72 17.75
CA ARG A 41 -5.72 21.26 16.40
C ARG A 41 -4.48 21.55 15.56
N GLN A 42 -3.36 21.82 16.19
CA GLN A 42 -2.08 22.10 15.55
C GLN A 42 -1.47 20.86 14.86
N LEU A 43 -1.92 19.65 15.23
CA LEU A 43 -1.47 18.38 14.64
C LEU A 43 -2.45 17.84 13.60
N GLN A 44 -3.44 18.62 13.20
CA GLN A 44 -4.45 18.21 12.23
C GLN A 44 -4.21 18.82 10.84
N GLY A 45 -4.55 18.07 9.81
CA GLY A 45 -4.55 18.50 8.42
C GLY A 45 -3.21 19.10 7.98
N ARG A 46 -3.26 20.13 7.15
CA ARG A 46 -2.05 20.80 6.60
C ARG A 46 -1.14 21.40 7.67
N GLN A 47 -1.72 21.91 8.75
CA GLN A 47 -0.95 22.46 9.84
C GLN A 47 -0.14 21.36 10.54
N GLY A 48 -0.72 20.20 10.77
CA GLY A 48 -0.02 19.05 11.33
C GLY A 48 1.15 18.61 10.44
N ILE A 49 0.94 18.50 9.13
CA ILE A 49 2.01 18.16 8.18
C ILE A 49 3.17 19.15 8.24
N ALA A 50 2.87 20.46 8.33
CA ALA A 50 3.90 21.49 8.44
C ALA A 50 4.68 21.35 9.75
N ASN A 51 3.99 21.14 10.86
CA ASN A 51 4.59 20.97 12.18
C ASN A 51 5.46 19.71 12.25
N PHE A 52 4.97 18.58 11.73
CA PHE A 52 5.76 17.33 11.70
C PHE A 52 7.02 17.47 10.84
N ARG A 53 6.92 18.17 9.71
CA ARG A 53 8.10 18.49 8.89
C ARG A 53 9.09 19.35 9.66
N GLU A 54 8.62 20.40 10.31
CA GLU A 54 9.47 21.30 11.07
C GLU A 54 10.18 20.56 12.22
N MET A 55 9.48 19.67 12.90
CA MET A 55 10.07 18.81 13.94
C MET A 55 11.14 17.88 13.37
N ALA A 56 10.85 17.21 12.25
CA ALA A 56 11.79 16.28 11.62
C ALA A 56 13.05 16.98 11.09
N ASP A 57 12.90 18.18 10.51
CA ASP A 57 13.99 18.92 9.88
C ASP A 57 14.83 19.73 10.89
N ASN A 58 14.25 20.24 11.97
CA ASN A 58 14.91 21.17 12.88
C ASN A 58 15.34 20.52 14.21
N ASP A 59 14.74 19.40 14.62
CA ASP A 59 15.16 18.69 15.83
C ASP A 59 16.19 17.61 15.47
N PRO A 60 17.46 17.75 15.88
CA PRO A 60 18.50 16.77 15.53
C PRO A 60 18.28 15.40 16.16
N VAL A 61 17.56 15.29 17.28
CA VAL A 61 17.27 14.02 17.92
C VAL A 61 16.18 13.27 17.14
N VAL A 62 15.11 13.98 16.79
CA VAL A 62 14.01 13.42 15.97
C VAL A 62 14.54 13.00 14.61
N GLY A 63 15.29 13.88 13.94
CA GLY A 63 15.90 13.58 12.64
C GLY A 63 16.85 12.38 12.69
N ALA A 64 17.67 12.27 13.72
CA ALA A 64 18.59 11.14 13.89
C ALA A 64 17.83 9.80 14.10
N ILE A 65 16.76 9.80 14.88
CA ILE A 65 15.94 8.60 15.11
C ILE A 65 15.25 8.18 13.82
N LEU A 66 14.60 9.10 13.10
CA LEU A 66 13.94 8.81 11.83
C LEU A 66 14.92 8.26 10.81
N HIS A 67 16.10 8.88 10.69
CA HIS A 67 17.16 8.41 9.80
C HIS A 67 17.68 7.01 10.19
N ALA A 68 17.87 6.73 11.49
CA ALA A 68 18.31 5.41 11.94
C ALA A 68 17.30 4.32 11.61
N VAL A 69 16.00 4.59 11.80
CA VAL A 69 14.93 3.63 11.44
C VAL A 69 14.89 3.43 9.93
N GLU A 70 14.98 4.51 9.14
CA GLU A 70 15.03 4.42 7.68
C GLU A 70 16.21 3.56 7.21
N MET A 71 17.40 3.77 7.74
CA MET A 71 18.58 2.98 7.40
C MET A 71 18.40 1.50 7.75
N LEU A 72 17.84 1.19 8.92
CA LEU A 72 17.55 -0.20 9.31
C LEU A 72 16.55 -0.86 8.35
N MET A 73 15.48 -0.17 7.98
CA MET A 73 14.47 -0.71 7.06
C MET A 73 15.02 -0.94 5.65
N ARG A 74 15.96 -0.12 5.20
CA ARG A 74 16.63 -0.28 3.89
C ARG A 74 17.64 -1.41 3.85
N THR A 75 18.09 -1.92 5.00
CA THR A 75 18.98 -3.09 5.04
C THR A 75 18.22 -4.43 4.95
N VAL A 76 16.90 -4.39 5.01
CA VAL A 76 16.07 -5.60 4.90
C VAL A 76 15.97 -6.03 3.44
N ASP A 77 16.27 -7.30 3.17
CA ASP A 77 16.06 -7.90 1.86
C ASP A 77 14.56 -8.14 1.63
N TRP A 78 14.02 -7.44 0.65
CA TRP A 78 12.61 -7.56 0.26
C TRP A 78 12.47 -8.60 -0.85
N SER A 79 11.74 -9.67 -0.59
CA SER A 79 11.40 -10.72 -1.56
C SER A 79 9.90 -10.81 -1.77
N VAL A 80 9.54 -11.38 -2.90
CA VAL A 80 8.15 -11.73 -3.23
C VAL A 80 8.07 -13.23 -3.30
N ASP A 81 7.31 -13.83 -2.39
CA ASP A 81 7.15 -15.28 -2.30
C ASP A 81 5.73 -15.66 -2.73
N ALA A 82 5.59 -16.83 -3.38
CA ALA A 82 4.30 -17.37 -3.74
C ALA A 82 3.51 -17.78 -2.50
N SER A 83 2.21 -17.51 -2.49
CA SER A 83 1.31 -17.91 -1.38
C SER A 83 1.22 -19.43 -1.21
N ASP A 84 1.34 -20.18 -2.32
CA ASP A 84 1.44 -21.64 -2.35
C ASP A 84 2.52 -22.03 -3.36
N VAL A 85 3.56 -22.67 -2.89
CA VAL A 85 4.69 -23.14 -3.71
C VAL A 85 4.29 -24.28 -4.66
N ASN A 86 3.21 -24.99 -4.36
CA ASN A 86 2.69 -26.08 -5.20
C ASN A 86 1.71 -25.60 -6.28
N ASP A 87 1.30 -24.35 -6.22
CA ASP A 87 0.46 -23.71 -7.22
C ASP A 87 1.34 -22.99 -8.25
N GLU A 88 1.43 -23.55 -9.46
CA GLU A 88 2.22 -23.00 -10.55
C GLU A 88 1.79 -21.57 -10.92
N GLU A 89 0.51 -21.25 -10.83
CA GLU A 89 -0.02 -19.92 -11.13
C GLU A 89 0.43 -18.90 -10.06
N ALA A 90 0.39 -19.27 -8.79
CA ALA A 90 0.86 -18.43 -7.69
C ALA A 90 2.37 -18.15 -7.81
N VAL A 91 3.16 -19.15 -8.20
CA VAL A 91 4.60 -18.98 -8.43
C VAL A 91 4.87 -18.02 -9.60
N GLN A 92 4.17 -18.17 -10.73
CA GLN A 92 4.31 -17.26 -11.88
C GLN A 92 3.95 -15.81 -11.52
N TYR A 93 2.90 -15.59 -10.72
CA TYR A 93 2.55 -14.24 -10.28
C TYR A 93 3.60 -13.65 -9.34
N ALA A 94 4.17 -14.43 -8.44
CA ALA A 94 5.24 -13.96 -7.56
C ALA A 94 6.48 -13.55 -8.36
N GLU A 95 6.91 -14.38 -9.33
CA GLU A 95 8.02 -14.06 -10.22
C GLU A 95 7.74 -12.82 -11.07
N PHE A 96 6.52 -12.68 -11.58
CA PHE A 96 6.13 -11.50 -12.33
C PHE A 96 6.20 -10.22 -11.47
N VAL A 97 5.67 -10.24 -10.25
CA VAL A 97 5.72 -9.10 -9.33
C VAL A 97 7.17 -8.75 -8.97
N ALA A 98 8.01 -9.75 -8.67
CA ALA A 98 9.43 -9.55 -8.40
C ALA A 98 10.15 -8.91 -9.61
N SER A 99 9.82 -9.36 -10.83
CA SER A 99 10.36 -8.76 -12.05
C SER A 99 9.91 -7.31 -12.25
N CYS A 100 8.68 -6.96 -11.85
CA CYS A 100 8.19 -5.59 -11.90
C CYS A 100 8.95 -4.65 -10.95
N MET A 101 9.32 -5.13 -9.76
CA MET A 101 10.14 -4.37 -8.80
C MET A 101 11.52 -4.04 -9.37
N GLN A 102 12.11 -4.99 -10.11
CA GLN A 102 13.43 -4.84 -10.72
C GLN A 102 13.45 -4.00 -12.00
N ASP A 103 12.30 -3.84 -12.64
CA ASP A 103 12.14 -3.16 -13.93
C ASP A 103 11.70 -1.70 -13.82
N MET A 104 11.53 -1.19 -12.62
CA MET A 104 11.17 0.21 -12.40
C MET A 104 12.28 1.16 -12.85
N SER A 105 11.91 2.40 -13.18
CA SER A 105 12.86 3.47 -13.54
C SER A 105 13.59 4.06 -12.33
N GLN A 106 13.13 3.78 -11.12
CA GLN A 106 13.78 4.07 -9.85
C GLN A 106 14.06 2.76 -9.12
N SER A 107 15.07 2.74 -8.26
CA SER A 107 15.38 1.55 -7.47
C SER A 107 14.28 1.25 -6.45
N TRP A 108 14.21 -0.01 -6.02
CA TRP A 108 13.31 -0.37 -4.93
C TRP A 108 13.67 0.36 -3.63
N ASP A 109 14.98 0.53 -3.36
CA ASP A 109 15.46 1.25 -2.18
C ASP A 109 15.03 2.72 -2.16
N ASP A 110 15.05 3.41 -3.32
CA ASP A 110 14.56 4.79 -3.41
C ASP A 110 13.04 4.86 -3.21
N THR A 111 12.34 3.86 -3.73
CA THR A 111 10.90 3.73 -3.53
C THR A 111 10.58 3.49 -2.05
N LEU A 112 11.33 2.60 -1.40
CA LEU A 112 11.19 2.30 0.01
C LEU A 112 11.48 3.54 0.88
N SER A 113 12.53 4.29 0.58
CA SER A 113 12.82 5.56 1.27
C SER A 113 11.63 6.53 1.17
N SER A 114 11.01 6.62 -0.01
CA SER A 114 9.81 7.44 -0.19
C SER A 114 8.60 6.91 0.60
N ILE A 115 8.43 5.59 0.67
CA ILE A 115 7.37 4.94 1.47
C ILE A 115 7.57 5.25 2.95
N LEU A 116 8.80 5.16 3.45
CA LEU A 116 9.15 5.38 4.85
C LEU A 116 8.90 6.80 5.35
N SER A 117 8.58 7.74 4.45
CA SER A 117 8.10 9.07 4.86
C SER A 117 6.85 9.02 5.75
N PHE A 118 6.11 7.89 5.75
CA PHE A 118 4.99 7.67 6.68
C PHE A 118 5.42 7.73 8.15
N LEU A 119 6.68 7.46 8.48
CA LEU A 119 7.20 7.58 9.84
C LEU A 119 7.08 9.01 10.38
N THR A 120 7.21 10.00 9.50
CA THR A 120 7.07 11.42 9.86
C THR A 120 5.60 11.88 9.84
N TYR A 121 4.83 11.43 8.85
CA TYR A 121 3.51 12.02 8.57
C TYR A 121 2.33 11.09 8.90
N GLY A 122 2.59 9.85 9.32
CA GLY A 122 1.56 8.84 9.56
C GLY A 122 1.02 8.16 8.31
N PHE A 123 1.33 8.68 7.12
CA PHE A 123 0.87 8.13 5.83
C PHE A 123 1.86 8.41 4.71
N SER A 124 1.79 7.59 3.66
CA SER A 124 2.52 7.76 2.41
C SER A 124 1.62 7.32 1.26
N VAL A 125 1.39 8.19 0.28
CA VAL A 125 0.52 7.91 -0.87
C VAL A 125 1.36 7.89 -2.14
N HIS A 126 1.27 6.78 -2.87
CA HIS A 126 2.02 6.56 -4.11
C HIS A 126 1.06 6.36 -5.27
N GLU A 127 1.41 6.92 -6.41
CA GLU A 127 0.72 6.67 -7.65
C GLU A 127 1.39 5.51 -8.37
N ILE A 128 0.60 4.55 -8.88
CA ILE A 128 1.14 3.46 -9.69
C ILE A 128 1.17 3.89 -11.14
N VAL A 129 2.36 4.11 -11.68
CA VAL A 129 2.56 4.42 -13.10
C VAL A 129 3.01 3.15 -13.82
N TYR A 130 2.22 2.74 -14.79
CA TYR A 130 2.49 1.53 -15.58
C TYR A 130 3.31 1.81 -16.83
N LYS A 131 3.96 0.77 -17.37
CA LYS A 131 4.58 0.73 -18.68
C LYS A 131 4.31 -0.61 -19.36
N ARG A 132 4.38 -0.63 -20.69
CA ARG A 132 4.50 -1.89 -21.43
C ARG A 132 5.95 -2.35 -21.46
N ARG A 133 6.17 -3.63 -21.30
CA ARG A 133 7.48 -4.28 -21.31
C ARG A 133 7.80 -4.72 -22.74
N LEU A 134 8.40 -3.81 -23.54
CA LEU A 134 8.68 -3.99 -24.98
C LEU A 134 10.18 -3.90 -25.28
N GLY A 135 11.03 -4.23 -24.33
CA GLY A 135 12.47 -4.22 -24.50
C GLY A 135 13.14 -2.87 -24.18
N PRO A 136 14.49 -2.84 -24.29
CA PRO A 136 15.30 -1.71 -23.87
C PRO A 136 15.32 -0.52 -24.85
N GLU A 137 14.95 -0.73 -26.11
CA GLU A 137 15.06 0.29 -27.17
C GLU A 137 13.82 1.19 -27.29
N GLU A 138 12.79 0.91 -26.52
CA GLU A 138 11.54 1.68 -26.52
C GLU A 138 11.66 3.01 -25.76
N LYS A 139 10.75 3.93 -26.04
CA LYS A 139 10.67 5.24 -25.36
C LYS A 139 10.58 5.11 -23.83
N THR A 140 10.00 4.02 -23.35
CA THR A 140 9.99 3.63 -21.94
C THR A 140 10.69 2.29 -21.82
N PRO A 141 12.01 2.30 -21.59
CA PRO A 141 12.79 1.07 -21.63
C PRO A 141 12.38 0.08 -20.55
N SER A 142 12.43 -1.20 -20.90
CA SER A 142 12.20 -2.33 -20.03
C SER A 142 13.32 -3.35 -20.18
N LYS A 143 13.67 -4.01 -19.09
CA LYS A 143 14.62 -5.15 -19.11
C LYS A 143 14.00 -6.39 -19.77
N PHE A 144 12.68 -6.41 -19.92
CA PHE A 144 11.89 -7.53 -20.42
C PHE A 144 11.18 -7.15 -21.72
N ASP A 145 10.98 -8.14 -22.59
CA ASP A 145 10.27 -8.01 -23.88
C ASP A 145 9.19 -9.09 -23.97
N ASP A 146 8.25 -9.04 -23.02
CA ASP A 146 7.15 -10.01 -22.90
C ASP A 146 5.79 -9.41 -23.28
N GLY A 147 5.74 -8.11 -23.58
CA GLY A 147 4.52 -7.38 -23.94
C GLY A 147 3.55 -7.15 -22.77
N LEU A 148 3.90 -7.60 -21.56
CA LEU A 148 3.08 -7.44 -20.36
C LEU A 148 3.11 -5.99 -19.84
N ILE A 149 2.18 -5.68 -18.94
CA ILE A 149 2.12 -4.38 -18.30
C ILE A 149 2.80 -4.49 -16.93
N GLY A 150 3.94 -3.84 -16.77
CA GLY A 150 4.68 -3.76 -15.52
C GLY A 150 4.66 -2.37 -14.91
N TRP A 151 5.32 -2.20 -13.77
CA TRP A 151 5.46 -0.92 -13.11
C TRP A 151 6.58 -0.10 -13.75
N LYS A 152 6.28 1.15 -14.07
CA LYS A 152 7.29 2.12 -14.48
C LYS A 152 7.95 2.78 -13.28
N LYS A 153 7.14 3.24 -12.34
CA LYS A 153 7.57 3.90 -11.10
C LYS A 153 6.41 4.02 -10.12
N LEU A 154 6.72 4.25 -8.87
CA LEU A 154 5.78 4.50 -7.77
C LEU A 154 6.07 5.88 -7.14
N PRO A 155 5.84 7.00 -7.86
CA PRO A 155 6.16 8.32 -7.34
C PRO A 155 5.27 8.66 -6.14
N ILE A 156 5.87 9.24 -5.12
CA ILE A 156 5.14 9.73 -3.96
C ILE A 156 4.34 10.98 -4.32
N ARG A 157 3.13 11.07 -3.78
CA ARG A 157 2.36 12.31 -3.78
C ARG A 157 2.72 13.14 -2.56
N GLY A 158 2.96 14.44 -2.77
CA GLY A 158 3.35 15.34 -1.69
C GLY A 158 2.29 15.35 -0.57
N HIS A 159 2.70 15.13 0.66
CA HIS A 159 1.80 15.07 1.83
C HIS A 159 0.93 16.32 1.95
N SER A 160 1.47 17.50 1.62
CA SER A 160 0.73 18.76 1.66
C SER A 160 -0.34 18.90 0.57
N THR A 161 -0.35 18.04 -0.45
CA THR A 161 -1.33 18.08 -1.54
C THR A 161 -2.58 17.26 -1.23
N ILE A 162 -2.54 16.41 -0.22
CA ILE A 162 -3.67 15.62 0.23
C ILE A 162 -4.44 16.46 1.23
N TYR A 163 -5.65 16.86 0.85
CA TYR A 163 -6.41 17.85 1.60
C TYR A 163 -7.37 17.22 2.63
N ASP A 164 -7.95 16.07 2.28
CA ASP A 164 -8.97 15.38 3.08
C ASP A 164 -8.99 13.88 2.76
N TRP A 165 -9.33 13.06 3.70
CA TRP A 165 -9.64 11.63 3.58
C TRP A 165 -10.76 11.21 4.53
#